data_1f0d30c353f7f2e3b16a788e63486a4a
#
_entry.id   1f0d30c353f7f2e3b16a788e63486a4a
#
_cell.length_a   1.000
_cell.length_b   1.000
_cell.length_c   1.000
_cell.angle_alpha   90.00
_cell.angle_beta   90.00
_cell.angle_gamma   90.00
#
_symmetry.space_group_name_H-M   'P 1'
#
loop_
_entity.id
_entity.type
_entity.pdbx_description
1 polymer ?
#
loop_
_entity_poly.entity_id
_entity_poly.type
_entity_poly.pdbx_seq_one_letter_code
_entity_poly.pdbx_strand_id
1 'polypeptide(L)'
;MSESKPSLSQAEMEAQFRAGLQSGVGKSQKHESADKHVSGEAVYVDDRLEFPGQLHLVPLLSPHAHADILHIDTEPCYTVPGVVRVMTAEDVPGNPDIAPLTVGDPLMAQGTVQYVGQIVLVVAATSMEAARAAVALAKVEYQ
;
A
#
# COMPACT_ATOMS: atom_id res chain seq x y z
N MET A 1 28.52 -19.19 -44.32
CA MET A 1 29.64 -18.35 -43.84
C MET A 1 29.01 -17.36 -42.88
N SER A 2 29.26 -17.61 -41.58
CA SER A 2 28.75 -16.73 -40.52
C SER A 2 29.85 -15.68 -40.25
N GLU A 3 29.61 -14.44 -40.64
CA GLU A 3 30.49 -13.33 -40.27
C GLU A 3 30.34 -13.04 -38.77
N SER A 4 31.38 -13.36 -38.02
CA SER A 4 31.48 -12.96 -36.64
C SER A 4 31.66 -11.43 -36.58
N LYS A 5 30.73 -10.73 -35.94
CA LYS A 5 30.89 -9.31 -35.63
C LYS A 5 32.19 -9.11 -34.85
N PRO A 6 32.99 -8.10 -35.19
CA PRO A 6 34.20 -7.79 -34.43
C PRO A 6 33.84 -7.44 -32.99
N SER A 7 34.50 -8.06 -32.03
CA SER A 7 34.37 -7.74 -30.61
C SER A 7 35.03 -6.37 -30.37
N LEU A 8 34.28 -5.46 -29.72
CA LEU A 8 34.80 -4.16 -29.31
C LEU A 8 36.01 -4.34 -28.36
N SER A 9 37.02 -3.54 -28.53
CA SER A 9 38.13 -3.48 -27.59
C SER A 9 37.67 -2.97 -26.21
N GLN A 10 38.40 -3.29 -25.17
CA GLN A 10 38.08 -2.85 -23.81
C GLN A 10 37.98 -1.31 -23.70
N ALA A 11 38.84 -0.59 -24.44
CA ALA A 11 38.81 0.88 -24.51
C ALA A 11 37.54 1.42 -25.19
N GLU A 12 37.05 0.76 -26.25
CA GLU A 12 35.83 1.13 -26.93
C GLU A 12 34.59 0.85 -26.06
N MET A 13 34.58 -0.27 -25.31
CA MET A 13 33.53 -0.56 -24.34
C MET A 13 33.47 0.46 -23.20
N GLU A 14 34.64 0.83 -22.65
CA GLU A 14 34.73 1.90 -21.62
C GLU A 14 34.28 3.25 -22.15
N ALA A 15 34.67 3.62 -23.39
CA ALA A 15 34.25 4.87 -24.00
C ALA A 15 32.73 4.93 -24.25
N GLN A 16 32.12 3.82 -24.71
CA GLN A 16 30.66 3.72 -24.87
C GLN A 16 29.94 3.77 -23.52
N PHE A 17 30.47 3.13 -22.49
CA PHE A 17 29.90 3.18 -21.15
C PHE A 17 29.95 4.59 -20.58
N ARG A 18 31.11 5.29 -20.70
CA ARG A 18 31.24 6.69 -20.27
C ARG A 18 30.37 7.65 -21.06
N ALA A 19 30.21 7.46 -22.37
CA ALA A 19 29.32 8.23 -23.21
C ALA A 19 27.84 8.03 -22.80
N GLY A 20 27.45 6.82 -22.46
CA GLY A 20 26.14 6.49 -21.91
C GLY A 20 25.89 7.16 -20.55
N LEU A 21 26.88 7.15 -19.67
CA LEU A 21 26.79 7.83 -18.37
C LEU A 21 26.72 9.35 -18.48
N GLN A 22 27.42 9.94 -19.47
CA GLN A 22 27.38 11.40 -19.68
C GLN A 22 26.07 11.91 -20.27
N SER A 23 25.23 11.05 -20.84
CA SER A 23 23.97 11.44 -21.46
C SER A 23 22.87 11.81 -20.45
N GLY A 24 22.93 11.33 -19.21
CA GLY A 24 21.90 11.54 -18.17
C GLY A 24 22.38 12.31 -16.94
N VAL A 25 23.65 12.16 -16.55
CA VAL A 25 24.19 12.77 -15.32
C VAL A 25 24.34 14.28 -15.47
N GLY A 26 23.72 15.04 -14.55
CA GLY A 26 23.79 16.51 -14.53
C GLY A 26 22.94 17.20 -15.59
N LYS A 27 22.13 16.47 -16.37
CA LYS A 27 21.19 17.04 -17.34
C LYS A 27 19.76 16.95 -16.80
N SER A 28 18.99 18.01 -17.05
CA SER A 28 17.55 17.97 -16.81
C SER A 28 16.91 17.01 -17.79
N GLN A 29 16.45 15.86 -17.27
CA GLN A 29 15.73 14.86 -18.05
C GLN A 29 14.24 15.03 -17.82
N LYS A 30 13.48 15.07 -18.90
CA LYS A 30 12.03 15.11 -18.83
C LYS A 30 11.53 13.76 -18.31
N HIS A 31 10.68 13.78 -17.29
CA HIS A 31 10.00 12.58 -16.84
C HIS A 31 9.14 12.00 -17.97
N GLU A 32 9.13 10.68 -18.18
CA GLU A 32 8.47 10.04 -19.33
C GLU A 32 6.95 10.34 -19.40
N SER A 33 6.31 10.54 -18.25
CA SER A 33 4.89 10.88 -18.14
C SER A 33 4.62 12.37 -17.95
N ALA A 34 5.63 13.24 -18.03
CA ALA A 34 5.47 14.67 -17.73
C ALA A 34 4.39 15.35 -18.57
N ASP A 35 4.31 15.02 -19.86
CA ASP A 35 3.30 15.59 -20.77
C ASP A 35 1.87 15.22 -20.34
N LYS A 36 1.67 13.97 -19.91
CA LYS A 36 0.37 13.51 -19.43
C LYS A 36 -0.07 14.19 -18.13
N HIS A 37 0.90 14.47 -17.23
CA HIS A 37 0.60 15.16 -15.99
C HIS A 37 0.19 16.63 -16.20
N VAL A 38 0.84 17.32 -17.13
CA VAL A 38 0.53 18.75 -17.39
C VAL A 38 -0.64 18.94 -18.35
N SER A 39 -0.97 17.95 -19.19
CA SER A 39 -2.13 17.97 -20.09
C SER A 39 -3.42 17.46 -19.43
N GLY A 40 -3.32 16.83 -18.26
CA GLY A 40 -4.47 16.16 -17.61
C GLY A 40 -4.82 14.80 -18.19
N GLU A 41 -3.98 14.24 -19.08
CA GLU A 41 -4.17 12.91 -19.68
C GLU A 41 -3.65 11.76 -18.78
N ALA A 42 -2.96 12.08 -17.69
CA ALA A 42 -2.50 11.07 -16.74
C ALA A 42 -3.71 10.44 -16.03
N VAL A 43 -3.85 9.12 -16.16
CA VAL A 43 -4.90 8.35 -15.49
C VAL A 43 -4.30 7.73 -14.22
N TYR A 44 -4.81 8.13 -13.07
CA TYR A 44 -4.47 7.57 -11.76
C TYR A 44 -5.44 6.44 -11.40
N VAL A 45 -5.14 5.74 -10.31
CA VAL A 45 -5.99 4.63 -9.86
C VAL A 45 -7.41 5.10 -9.55
N ASP A 46 -7.54 6.28 -8.92
CA ASP A 46 -8.83 6.86 -8.54
C ASP A 46 -9.66 7.38 -9.72
N ASP A 47 -9.02 7.56 -10.90
CA ASP A 47 -9.72 7.94 -12.14
C ASP A 47 -10.34 6.73 -12.85
N ARG A 48 -10.07 5.53 -12.36
CA ARG A 48 -10.61 4.30 -12.95
C ARG A 48 -11.98 4.00 -12.38
N LEU A 49 -12.88 3.58 -13.26
CA LEU A 49 -14.21 3.12 -12.84
C LEU A 49 -14.09 1.92 -11.90
N GLU A 50 -14.88 1.93 -10.85
CA GLU A 50 -15.01 0.81 -9.93
C GLU A 50 -15.57 -0.43 -10.65
N PHE A 51 -15.05 -1.60 -10.29
CA PHE A 51 -15.56 -2.85 -10.82
C PHE A 51 -16.89 -3.21 -10.14
N PRO A 52 -17.83 -3.86 -10.86
CA PRO A 52 -19.04 -4.39 -10.24
C PRO A 52 -18.71 -5.33 -9.07
N GLY A 53 -19.27 -5.03 -7.89
CA GLY A 53 -19.01 -5.81 -6.67
C GLY A 53 -17.70 -5.48 -5.96
N GLN A 54 -16.97 -4.45 -6.37
CA GLN A 54 -15.81 -3.94 -5.65
C GLN A 54 -16.21 -3.50 -4.23
N LEU A 55 -15.38 -3.84 -3.25
CA LEU A 55 -15.56 -3.42 -1.87
C LEU A 55 -14.59 -2.31 -1.50
N HIS A 56 -15.07 -1.41 -0.66
CA HIS A 56 -14.27 -0.36 -0.05
C HIS A 56 -13.74 -0.81 1.30
N LEU A 57 -12.44 -0.60 1.52
CA LEU A 57 -11.77 -0.97 2.77
C LEU A 57 -11.41 0.30 3.54
N VAL A 58 -11.82 0.37 4.81
CA VAL A 58 -11.46 1.46 5.72
C VAL A 58 -10.85 0.87 6.98
N PRO A 59 -9.61 1.24 7.33
CA PRO A 59 -8.96 0.79 8.56
C PRO A 59 -9.41 1.62 9.76
N LEU A 60 -9.51 0.97 10.93
CA LEU A 60 -9.46 1.63 12.23
C LEU A 60 -8.00 1.74 12.66
N LEU A 61 -7.57 2.95 12.93
CA LEU A 61 -6.20 3.25 13.33
C LEU A 61 -6.11 3.48 14.84
N SER A 62 -5.01 3.03 15.46
CA SER A 62 -4.74 3.27 16.87
C SER A 62 -4.54 4.76 17.16
N PRO A 63 -5.18 5.31 18.20
CA PRO A 63 -4.90 6.64 18.70
C PRO A 63 -3.71 6.67 19.68
N HIS A 64 -3.22 5.49 20.12
CA HIS A 64 -2.16 5.35 21.11
C HIS A 64 -0.82 5.03 20.47
N ALA A 65 0.24 5.59 21.06
CA ALA A 65 1.61 5.30 20.64
C ALA A 65 2.08 3.92 21.12
N HIS A 66 1.57 3.47 22.26
CA HIS A 66 1.79 2.14 22.81
C HIS A 66 0.68 1.83 23.81
N ALA A 67 -0.01 0.71 23.64
CA ALA A 67 -1.05 0.25 24.55
C ALA A 67 -1.38 -1.22 24.26
N ASP A 68 -1.81 -1.94 25.27
CA ASP A 68 -2.34 -3.28 25.10
C ASP A 68 -3.80 -3.22 24.65
N ILE A 69 -4.17 -4.04 23.68
CA ILE A 69 -5.54 -4.21 23.23
C ILE A 69 -6.19 -5.28 24.09
N LEU A 70 -7.12 -4.87 24.96
CA LEU A 70 -7.83 -5.78 25.84
C LEU A 70 -9.00 -6.45 25.14
N HIS A 71 -9.75 -5.68 24.35
CA HIS A 71 -10.93 -6.18 23.64
C HIS A 71 -11.22 -5.34 22.39
N ILE A 72 -11.71 -6.02 21.34
CA ILE A 72 -12.23 -5.40 20.12
C ILE A 72 -13.67 -5.86 19.92
N ASP A 73 -14.62 -4.92 20.04
CA ASP A 73 -16.03 -5.16 19.75
C ASP A 73 -16.36 -4.69 18.33
N THR A 74 -16.56 -5.66 17.44
CA THR A 74 -16.89 -5.43 16.02
C THR A 74 -18.39 -5.53 15.71
N GLU A 75 -19.20 -6.03 16.64
CA GLU A 75 -20.63 -6.25 16.43
C GLU A 75 -21.40 -4.98 16.00
N PRO A 76 -21.14 -3.80 16.58
CA PRO A 76 -21.81 -2.58 16.13
C PRO A 76 -21.56 -2.23 14.67
N CYS A 77 -20.41 -2.63 14.09
CA CYS A 77 -20.09 -2.34 12.70
C CYS A 77 -21.09 -3.00 11.73
N TYR A 78 -21.58 -4.19 12.08
CA TYR A 78 -22.52 -4.93 11.23
C TYR A 78 -23.95 -4.37 11.24
N THR A 79 -24.25 -3.41 12.10
CA THR A 79 -25.53 -2.70 12.07
C THR A 79 -25.63 -1.72 10.91
N VAL A 80 -24.50 -1.35 10.29
CA VAL A 80 -24.47 -0.44 9.14
C VAL A 80 -24.79 -1.21 7.86
N PRO A 81 -25.83 -0.81 7.11
CA PRO A 81 -26.15 -1.44 5.83
C PRO A 81 -24.98 -1.33 4.84
N GLY A 82 -24.67 -2.44 4.17
CA GLY A 82 -23.58 -2.49 3.20
C GLY A 82 -22.25 -2.98 3.76
N VAL A 83 -22.12 -3.18 5.06
CA VAL A 83 -20.95 -3.85 5.66
C VAL A 83 -20.96 -5.32 5.27
N VAL A 84 -19.86 -5.79 4.70
CA VAL A 84 -19.68 -7.18 4.25
C VAL A 84 -18.86 -7.96 5.27
N ARG A 85 -17.77 -7.38 5.76
CA ARG A 85 -16.90 -8.02 6.75
C ARG A 85 -16.11 -6.98 7.56
N VAL A 86 -15.86 -7.32 8.81
CA VAL A 86 -14.85 -6.68 9.66
C VAL A 86 -13.73 -7.69 9.88
N MET A 87 -12.51 -7.28 9.66
CA MET A 87 -11.31 -8.13 9.75
C MET A 87 -10.37 -7.58 10.81
N THR A 88 -9.84 -8.48 11.62
CA THR A 88 -8.82 -8.23 12.63
C THR A 88 -7.53 -8.98 12.29
N ALA A 89 -6.52 -8.87 13.12
CA ALA A 89 -5.26 -9.59 12.94
C ALA A 89 -5.43 -11.11 12.84
N GLU A 90 -6.48 -11.67 13.48
CA GLU A 90 -6.79 -13.11 13.45
C GLU A 90 -7.28 -13.59 12.08
N ASP A 91 -7.83 -12.68 11.26
CA ASP A 91 -8.32 -12.98 9.92
C ASP A 91 -7.22 -13.00 8.86
N VAL A 92 -6.00 -12.57 9.19
CA VAL A 92 -4.88 -12.51 8.24
C VAL A 92 -4.36 -13.92 7.96
N PRO A 93 -4.46 -14.42 6.70
CA PRO A 93 -4.00 -15.77 6.39
C PRO A 93 -2.45 -15.83 6.35
N GLY A 94 -1.90 -16.92 6.86
CA GLY A 94 -0.46 -17.19 6.80
C GLY A 94 0.35 -16.40 7.82
N ASN A 95 1.51 -15.86 7.42
CA ASN A 95 2.34 -15.03 8.28
C ASN A 95 1.82 -13.58 8.29
N PRO A 96 1.33 -13.06 9.42
CA PRO A 96 0.85 -11.69 9.51
C PRO A 96 1.98 -10.64 9.53
N ASP A 97 3.22 -11.04 9.73
CA ASP A 97 4.41 -10.18 9.71
C ASP A 97 4.84 -9.91 8.26
N ILE A 98 4.78 -8.67 7.85
CA ILE A 98 5.11 -8.22 6.49
C ILE A 98 6.50 -7.59 6.38
N ALA A 99 7.29 -7.66 7.43
CA ALA A 99 8.63 -7.09 7.47
C ALA A 99 9.55 -7.71 6.39
N PRO A 100 10.21 -6.90 5.56
CA PRO A 100 11.05 -7.42 4.49
C PRO A 100 12.42 -7.94 4.95
N LEU A 101 12.91 -7.52 6.10
CA LEU A 101 14.27 -7.82 6.58
C LEU A 101 14.31 -8.43 7.98
N THR A 102 13.56 -7.89 8.93
CA THR A 102 13.52 -8.32 10.33
C THR A 102 12.09 -8.48 10.79
N VAL A 103 11.83 -9.50 11.61
CA VAL A 103 10.51 -9.75 12.21
C VAL A 103 10.10 -8.58 13.09
N GLY A 104 8.80 -8.22 13.10
CA GLY A 104 8.24 -7.22 14.01
C GLY A 104 7.41 -6.13 13.37
N ASP A 105 6.98 -6.31 12.10
CA ASP A 105 6.08 -5.38 11.41
C ASP A 105 4.76 -6.09 11.02
N PRO A 106 3.86 -6.32 11.98
CA PRO A 106 2.60 -6.99 11.71
C PRO A 106 1.67 -6.12 10.86
N LEU A 107 0.99 -6.72 9.89
CA LEU A 107 0.02 -6.05 9.01
C LEU A 107 -1.09 -5.35 9.80
N MET A 108 -1.53 -5.95 10.91
CA MET A 108 -2.46 -5.37 11.88
C MET A 108 -1.95 -5.63 13.29
N ALA A 109 -2.30 -4.78 14.24
CA ALA A 109 -1.91 -4.91 15.63
C ALA A 109 -2.39 -6.23 16.23
N GLN A 110 -1.47 -6.97 16.87
CA GLN A 110 -1.72 -8.24 17.55
C GLN A 110 -1.50 -8.07 19.06
N GLY A 111 -2.59 -7.87 19.79
CA GLY A 111 -2.56 -7.74 21.25
C GLY A 111 -1.99 -6.41 21.78
N THR A 112 -1.07 -5.77 21.05
CA THR A 112 -0.44 -4.50 21.46
C THR A 112 -0.32 -3.59 20.26
N VAL A 113 -0.65 -2.31 20.41
CA VAL A 113 -0.32 -1.27 19.43
C VAL A 113 1.03 -0.66 19.78
N GLN A 114 1.84 -0.36 18.76
CA GLN A 114 3.23 0.07 18.89
C GLN A 114 3.49 1.50 18.39
N TYR A 115 2.53 2.08 17.66
CA TYR A 115 2.59 3.46 17.16
C TYR A 115 1.21 4.02 16.86
N VAL A 116 1.09 5.34 16.92
CA VAL A 116 -0.13 6.05 16.49
C VAL A 116 -0.37 5.81 15.01
N GLY A 117 -1.57 5.39 14.65
CA GLY A 117 -1.91 5.10 13.26
C GLY A 117 -1.70 3.64 12.85
N GLN A 118 -1.28 2.75 13.76
CA GLN A 118 -1.24 1.32 13.48
C GLN A 118 -2.65 0.78 13.24
N ILE A 119 -2.79 -0.07 12.22
CA ILE A 119 -4.08 -0.68 11.88
C ILE A 119 -4.49 -1.69 12.96
N VAL A 120 -5.68 -1.53 13.52
CA VAL A 120 -6.25 -2.45 14.52
C VAL A 120 -7.26 -3.40 13.90
N LEU A 121 -8.12 -2.89 13.03
CA LEU A 121 -9.07 -3.66 12.24
C LEU A 121 -9.33 -2.97 10.90
N VAL A 122 -9.97 -3.69 9.97
CA VAL A 122 -10.38 -3.16 8.66
C VAL A 122 -11.83 -3.54 8.41
N VAL A 123 -12.63 -2.57 8.01
CA VAL A 123 -14.02 -2.79 7.57
C VAL A 123 -14.06 -2.83 6.05
N ALA A 124 -14.68 -3.88 5.50
CA ALA A 124 -15.03 -4.04 4.10
C ALA A 124 -16.53 -3.78 3.91
N ALA A 125 -16.88 -2.83 3.03
CA ALA A 125 -18.27 -2.50 2.75
C ALA A 125 -18.49 -2.21 1.25
N THR A 126 -19.76 -2.17 0.84
CA THR A 126 -20.16 -1.90 -0.54
C THR A 126 -20.04 -0.43 -0.95
N SER A 127 -19.80 0.47 0.00
CA SER A 127 -19.48 1.88 -0.27
C SER A 127 -18.49 2.43 0.76
N MET A 128 -17.80 3.48 0.39
CA MET A 128 -16.85 4.18 1.27
C MET A 128 -17.54 4.78 2.49
N GLU A 129 -18.76 5.32 2.29
CA GLU A 129 -19.58 5.90 3.36
C GLU A 129 -19.97 4.85 4.39
N ALA A 130 -20.43 3.66 3.93
CA ALA A 130 -20.78 2.55 4.81
C ALA A 130 -19.56 2.06 5.60
N ALA A 131 -18.40 1.91 4.94
CA ALA A 131 -17.17 1.50 5.61
C ALA A 131 -16.73 2.50 6.69
N ARG A 132 -16.75 3.81 6.41
CA ARG A 132 -16.43 4.87 7.38
C ARG A 132 -17.40 4.93 8.55
N ALA A 133 -18.71 4.83 8.26
CA ALA A 133 -19.73 4.80 9.30
C ALA A 133 -19.55 3.60 10.23
N ALA A 134 -19.23 2.44 9.69
CA ALA A 134 -19.01 1.23 10.47
C ALA A 134 -17.73 1.32 11.32
N VAL A 135 -16.62 1.81 10.77
CA VAL A 135 -15.37 2.01 11.54
C VAL A 135 -15.62 2.91 12.76
N ALA A 136 -16.46 3.94 12.62
CA ALA A 136 -16.78 4.85 13.73
C ALA A 136 -17.58 4.18 14.88
N LEU A 137 -18.20 3.03 14.63
CA LEU A 137 -18.96 2.25 15.62
C LEU A 137 -18.11 1.15 16.31
N ALA A 138 -16.97 0.81 15.74
CA ALA A 138 -16.07 -0.16 16.35
C ALA A 138 -15.55 0.36 17.71
N LYS A 139 -15.48 -0.53 18.69
CA LYS A 139 -14.98 -0.20 20.02
C LYS A 139 -13.73 -1.00 20.32
N VAL A 140 -12.71 -0.33 20.79
CA VAL A 140 -11.45 -0.96 21.21
C VAL A 140 -11.13 -0.50 22.62
N GLU A 141 -10.92 -1.46 23.50
CA GLU A 141 -10.49 -1.22 24.86
C GLU A 141 -8.97 -1.36 24.95
N TYR A 142 -8.32 -0.34 25.45
CA TYR A 142 -6.86 -0.29 25.61
C TYR A 142 -6.46 -0.15 27.07
N GLN A 143 -5.27 -0.66 27.38
CA GLN A 143 -4.60 -0.49 28.67
C GLN A 143 -3.19 0.07 28.49
#